data_7fa2df5f7db85b75a671d93528f6f8c5
#
_entry.id   7fa2df5f7db85b75a671d93528f6f8c5
#
_cell.length_a   1.000
_cell.length_b   1.000
_cell.length_c   1.000
_cell.angle_alpha   90.00
_cell.angle_beta   90.00
_cell.angle_gamma   90.00
#
_symmetry.space_group_name_H-M   'P 1'
#
loop_
_entity.id
_entity.type
_entity.pdbx_description
1 polymer ?
#
loop_
_entity_poly.entity_id
_entity_poly.type
_entity_poly.pdbx_seq_one_letter_code
_entity_poly.pdbx_strand_id
1 'polypeptide(L)'
;LSSSAQKYDVFQAIADPTRREVLKLLAYKELPISEITSHFPMSRTAIAKHLHILSEANLVSGQKVGREKRYHLQPETFQELKDWLSYYDQFWNNKLSMLKYVVENDGEDSRKNKETD
;
A
#
# COMPACT_ATOMS: atom_id res chain seq x y z
N LEU A 1 -22.29 8.32 17.20
CA LEU A 1 -22.98 8.85 16.06
C LEU A 1 -22.04 8.95 14.86
N SER A 2 -22.57 9.57 13.84
CA SER A 2 -21.77 9.78 12.63
C SER A 2 -20.48 10.55 12.90
N SER A 3 -20.45 11.34 13.96
CA SER A 3 -19.23 12.03 14.36
C SER A 3 -18.10 11.08 14.70
N SER A 4 -18.44 9.85 15.06
CA SER A 4 -17.43 8.83 15.35
C SER A 4 -16.95 8.14 14.08
N ALA A 5 -17.56 8.43 12.93
CA ALA A 5 -17.12 7.86 11.68
C ALA A 5 -15.72 8.36 11.35
N GLN A 6 -14.99 7.52 10.68
CA GLN A 6 -13.65 7.88 10.24
C GLN A 6 -13.70 9.07 9.31
N LYS A 7 -12.88 10.06 9.58
CA LYS A 7 -12.74 11.22 8.70
C LYS A 7 -12.08 10.83 7.38
N TYR A 8 -11.15 9.89 7.43
CA TYR A 8 -10.45 9.37 6.26
C TYR A 8 -10.64 7.88 6.20
N ASP A 9 -10.98 7.37 5.02
CA ASP A 9 -11.00 5.93 4.84
C ASP A 9 -9.60 5.48 4.38
N VAL A 10 -9.44 4.17 4.25
CA VAL A 10 -8.16 3.57 3.90
C VAL A 10 -7.66 4.09 2.55
N PHE A 11 -8.56 4.22 1.58
CA PHE A 11 -8.18 4.65 0.22
C PHE A 11 -7.74 6.10 0.19
N GLN A 12 -8.43 6.96 0.92
CA GLN A 12 -8.03 8.37 1.04
C GLN A 12 -6.67 8.50 1.70
N ALA A 13 -6.43 7.70 2.75
CA ALA A 13 -5.18 7.77 3.49
C ALA A 13 -3.98 7.34 2.64
N ILE A 14 -4.14 6.35 1.78
CA ILE A 14 -3.04 5.89 0.94
C ILE A 14 -2.92 6.64 -0.38
N ALA A 15 -3.77 7.63 -0.61
CA ALA A 15 -3.72 8.41 -1.84
C ALA A 15 -2.49 9.32 -1.95
N ASP A 16 -1.84 9.59 -0.83
CA ASP A 16 -0.67 10.46 -0.79
C ASP A 16 0.63 9.64 -0.83
N PRO A 17 1.60 10.01 -1.70
CA PRO A 17 2.86 9.27 -1.79
C PRO A 17 3.66 9.26 -0.50
N THR A 18 3.70 10.38 0.23
CA THR A 18 4.44 10.46 1.49
C THR A 18 3.85 9.49 2.52
N ARG A 19 2.53 9.43 2.60
CA ARG A 19 1.89 8.52 3.53
C ARG A 19 2.17 7.07 3.19
N ARG A 20 2.22 6.73 1.89
CA ARG A 20 2.60 5.37 1.48
C ARG A 20 4.03 5.05 1.89
N GLU A 21 4.94 6.02 1.80
CA GLU A 21 6.33 5.80 2.23
C GLU A 21 6.43 5.63 3.75
N VAL A 22 5.64 6.37 4.51
CA VAL A 22 5.57 6.19 5.97
C VAL A 22 5.12 4.76 6.30
N LEU A 23 4.11 4.27 5.60
CA LEU A 23 3.63 2.90 5.82
C LEU A 23 4.71 1.87 5.50
N LYS A 24 5.50 2.09 4.46
CA LYS A 24 6.62 1.21 4.13
C LYS A 24 7.65 1.14 5.26
N LEU A 25 7.97 2.29 5.84
CA LEU A 25 8.91 2.32 6.96
C LEU A 25 8.38 1.52 8.14
N LEU A 26 7.10 1.70 8.45
CA LEU A 26 6.48 1.04 9.61
C LEU A 26 6.21 -0.45 9.37
N ALA A 27 6.31 -0.91 8.12
CA ALA A 27 6.14 -2.32 7.82
C ALA A 27 7.21 -3.19 8.45
N TYR A 28 8.37 -2.62 8.72
CA TYR A 28 9.51 -3.36 9.25
C TYR A 28 9.62 -3.32 10.77
N LYS A 29 9.24 -2.20 11.36
CA LYS A 29 9.29 -2.08 12.83
C LYS A 29 8.56 -0.83 13.29
N GLU A 30 8.22 -0.84 14.56
CA GLU A 30 7.68 0.33 15.25
C GLU A 30 8.75 1.42 15.34
N LEU A 31 8.37 2.67 15.10
CA LEU A 31 9.31 3.78 15.08
C LEU A 31 8.75 4.99 15.82
N PRO A 32 9.61 5.73 16.56
CA PRO A 32 9.22 7.02 17.13
C PRO A 32 9.12 8.07 16.01
N ILE A 33 8.33 9.11 16.27
CA ILE A 33 8.09 10.14 15.26
C ILE A 33 9.40 10.84 14.81
N SER A 34 10.35 10.99 15.71
CA SER A 34 11.63 11.63 15.35
C SER A 34 12.36 10.81 14.28
N GLU A 35 12.34 9.50 14.42
CA GLU A 35 13.00 8.62 13.46
C GLU A 35 12.26 8.59 12.13
N ILE A 36 10.93 8.56 12.17
CA ILE A 36 10.13 8.64 10.94
C ILE A 36 10.47 9.96 10.21
N THR A 37 10.46 11.06 10.93
CA THR A 37 10.73 12.39 10.35
C THR A 37 12.09 12.45 9.69
N SER A 38 13.09 11.77 10.25
CA SER A 38 14.45 11.80 9.70
C SER A 38 14.55 11.24 8.28
N HIS A 39 13.56 10.47 7.85
CA HIS A 39 13.55 9.86 6.51
C HIS A 39 12.96 10.78 5.45
N PHE A 40 12.46 11.95 5.81
CA PHE A 40 11.74 12.81 4.87
C PHE A 40 12.26 14.25 4.91
N PRO A 41 12.26 14.94 3.76
CA PRO A 41 12.67 16.35 3.71
C PRO A 41 11.54 17.29 4.08
N MET A 42 10.89 17.03 5.20
CA MET A 42 9.79 17.87 5.66
C MET A 42 9.80 17.95 7.18
N SER A 43 9.05 18.91 7.72
CA SER A 43 9.06 19.18 9.15
C SER A 43 8.36 18.07 9.93
N ARG A 44 8.67 18.00 11.22
CA ARG A 44 8.00 17.10 12.15
C ARG A 44 6.50 17.38 12.19
N THR A 45 6.10 18.65 12.10
CA THR A 45 4.69 19.03 12.09
C THR A 45 3.99 18.43 10.86
N ALA A 46 4.63 18.48 9.70
CA ALA A 46 4.07 17.92 8.47
C ALA A 46 3.93 16.41 8.59
N ILE A 47 4.96 15.74 9.09
CA ILE A 47 4.92 14.28 9.30
C ILE A 47 3.83 13.92 10.31
N ALA A 48 3.68 14.71 11.38
CA ALA A 48 2.62 14.47 12.37
C ALA A 48 1.24 14.52 11.74
N LYS A 49 1.02 15.43 10.78
CA LYS A 49 -0.26 15.51 10.06
C LYS A 49 -0.51 14.28 9.23
N HIS A 50 0.51 13.79 8.54
CA HIS A 50 0.39 12.55 7.76
C HIS A 50 0.08 11.36 8.67
N LEU A 51 0.76 11.27 9.80
CA LEU A 51 0.51 10.20 10.78
C LEU A 51 -0.89 10.29 11.38
N HIS A 52 -1.39 11.51 11.58
CA HIS A 52 -2.75 11.70 12.07
C HIS A 52 -3.77 11.13 11.08
N ILE A 53 -3.60 11.43 9.80
CA ILE A 53 -4.50 10.91 8.75
C ILE A 53 -4.44 9.39 8.71
N LEU A 54 -3.23 8.83 8.76
CA LEU A 54 -3.06 7.37 8.77
C LEU A 54 -3.71 6.74 10.01
N SER A 55 -3.63 7.42 11.15
CA SER A 55 -4.26 6.95 12.39
C SER A 55 -5.79 7.00 12.31
N GLU A 56 -6.32 8.07 11.70
CA GLU A 56 -7.76 8.20 11.50
C GLU A 56 -8.32 7.08 10.62
N ALA A 57 -7.52 6.60 9.69
CA ALA A 57 -7.90 5.49 8.81
C ALA A 57 -7.58 4.13 9.43
N ASN A 58 -7.07 4.10 10.65
CA ASN A 58 -6.68 2.87 11.37
C ASN A 58 -5.58 2.06 10.68
N LEU A 59 -4.76 2.72 9.86
CA LEU A 59 -3.63 2.05 9.21
C LEU A 59 -2.43 1.98 10.13
N VAL A 60 -2.30 2.95 11.03
CA VAL A 60 -1.25 2.97 12.05
C VAL A 60 -1.88 3.31 13.39
N SER A 61 -1.15 2.98 14.45
CA SER A 61 -1.52 3.34 15.82
C SER A 61 -0.32 3.94 16.51
N GLY A 62 -0.54 5.03 17.23
CA GLY A 62 0.52 5.69 17.98
C GLY A 62 0.31 5.53 19.46
N GLN A 63 1.39 5.25 20.18
CA GLN A 63 1.39 5.15 21.63
C GLN A 63 2.51 6.00 22.18
N LYS A 64 2.22 6.73 23.25
CA LYS A 64 3.24 7.52 23.91
C LYS A 64 4.14 6.59 24.74
N VAL A 65 5.42 6.62 24.44
CA VAL A 65 6.44 5.86 25.17
C VAL A 65 7.51 6.86 25.59
N GLY A 66 7.61 7.11 26.87
CA GLY A 66 8.49 8.17 27.36
C GLY A 66 8.01 9.53 26.91
N ARG A 67 8.88 10.28 26.24
CA ARG A 67 8.58 11.64 25.77
C ARG A 67 8.13 11.68 24.32
N GLU A 68 8.15 10.54 23.63
CA GLU A 68 7.83 10.49 22.22
C GLU A 68 6.70 9.54 21.94
N LYS A 69 5.99 9.83 20.86
CA LYS A 69 4.96 8.95 20.35
C LYS A 69 5.61 7.98 19.38
N ARG A 70 5.37 6.70 19.58
CA ARG A 70 5.85 5.65 18.69
C ARG A 70 4.68 5.11 17.91
N TYR A 71 4.93 4.82 16.65
CA TYR A 71 3.89 4.38 15.72
C TYR A 71 4.18 2.99 15.22
N HIS A 72 3.12 2.20 15.07
CA HIS A 72 3.23 0.87 14.48
C HIS A 72 2.11 0.66 13.49
N LEU A 73 2.34 -0.25 12.55
CA LEU A 73 1.37 -0.59 11.53
C LEU A 73 0.22 -1.38 12.14
N GLN A 74 -0.97 -1.19 11.59
CA GLN A 74 -2.15 -2.01 11.90
C GLN A 74 -2.41 -2.92 10.73
N PRO A 75 -1.80 -4.11 10.68
CA PRO A 75 -1.86 -4.94 9.47
C PRO A 75 -3.27 -5.38 9.08
N GLU A 76 -4.14 -5.59 10.05
CA GLU A 76 -5.51 -6.06 9.79
C GLU A 76 -6.33 -5.05 8.97
N THR A 77 -6.00 -3.77 9.07
CA THR A 77 -6.71 -2.74 8.30
C THR A 77 -6.41 -2.85 6.81
N PHE A 78 -5.27 -3.44 6.46
CA PHE A 78 -4.91 -3.65 5.06
C PHE A 78 -5.77 -4.71 4.39
N GLN A 79 -6.53 -5.47 5.16
CA GLN A 79 -7.42 -6.48 4.61
C GLN A 79 -8.48 -5.86 3.69
N GLU A 80 -8.95 -4.66 4.03
CA GLU A 80 -9.92 -3.95 3.19
C GLU A 80 -9.34 -3.64 1.81
N LEU A 81 -8.09 -3.20 1.76
CA LEU A 81 -7.39 -2.94 0.51
C LEU A 81 -7.17 -4.23 -0.28
N LYS A 82 -6.79 -5.28 0.41
CA LYS A 82 -6.56 -6.57 -0.20
C LYS A 82 -7.86 -7.12 -0.80
N ASP A 83 -8.95 -7.01 -0.07
CA ASP A 83 -10.25 -7.46 -0.54
C ASP A 83 -10.68 -6.70 -1.78
N TRP A 84 -10.50 -5.40 -1.79
CA TRP A 84 -10.83 -4.58 -2.94
C TRP A 84 -9.99 -4.96 -4.16
N LEU A 85 -8.70 -5.13 -3.98
CA LEU A 85 -7.81 -5.56 -5.05
C LEU A 85 -8.16 -6.95 -5.55
N SER A 86 -8.53 -7.85 -4.64
CA SER A 86 -8.89 -9.23 -4.99
C SER A 86 -10.08 -9.30 -5.93
N TYR A 87 -11.00 -8.33 -5.83
CA TYR A 87 -12.12 -8.25 -6.74
C TYR A 87 -11.63 -8.17 -8.20
N TYR A 88 -10.50 -7.51 -8.43
CA TYR A 88 -9.95 -7.32 -9.76
C TYR A 88 -9.00 -8.43 -10.20
N ASP A 89 -8.69 -9.38 -9.32
CA ASP A 89 -7.78 -10.48 -9.63
C ASP A 89 -8.27 -11.29 -10.82
N GLN A 90 -9.57 -11.51 -10.92
CA GLN A 90 -10.13 -12.29 -12.03
C GLN A 90 -9.84 -11.63 -13.38
N PHE A 91 -9.90 -10.30 -13.44
CA PHE A 91 -9.60 -9.56 -14.67
C PHE A 91 -8.11 -9.61 -14.99
N TRP A 92 -7.30 -9.46 -14.00
CA TRP A 92 -5.85 -9.49 -14.12
C TRP A 92 -5.39 -10.89 -14.57
N ASN A 93 -5.89 -11.92 -13.92
CA ASN A 93 -5.54 -13.31 -14.23
C ASN A 93 -5.99 -13.70 -15.64
N ASN A 94 -7.19 -13.30 -16.04
CA ASN A 94 -7.68 -13.56 -17.39
C ASN A 94 -6.81 -12.89 -18.44
N LYS A 95 -6.40 -11.63 -18.17
CA LYS A 95 -5.55 -10.87 -19.07
C LYS A 95 -4.20 -11.54 -19.26
N LEU A 96 -3.60 -11.96 -18.15
CA LEU A 96 -2.33 -12.66 -18.18
C LEU A 96 -2.43 -14.01 -18.89
N SER A 97 -3.52 -14.72 -18.68
CA SER A 97 -3.75 -16.00 -19.35
C SER A 97 -3.87 -15.82 -20.86
N MET A 98 -4.58 -14.80 -21.31
CA MET A 98 -4.70 -14.47 -22.73
C MET A 98 -3.35 -14.09 -23.32
N LEU A 99 -2.59 -13.28 -22.60
CA LEU A 99 -1.28 -12.85 -23.06
C LEU A 99 -0.33 -14.03 -23.19
N LYS A 100 -0.35 -14.93 -22.23
CA LYS A 100 0.44 -16.13 -22.25
C LYS A 100 0.08 -17.00 -23.47
N TYR A 101 -1.20 -17.17 -23.73
CA TYR A 101 -1.70 -17.93 -24.86
C TYR A 101 -1.20 -17.35 -26.19
N VAL A 102 -1.30 -16.03 -26.35
CA VAL A 102 -0.86 -15.35 -27.57
C VAL A 102 0.64 -15.54 -27.78
N VAL A 103 1.44 -15.37 -26.73
CA VAL A 103 2.89 -15.52 -26.81
C VAL A 103 3.28 -16.95 -27.17
N GLU A 104 2.63 -17.95 -26.57
CA GLU A 104 2.92 -19.35 -26.86
C GLU A 104 2.55 -19.71 -28.27
N ASN A 105 1.41 -19.22 -28.77
CA ASN A 105 0.98 -19.49 -30.15
C ASN A 105 1.88 -18.82 -31.17
N ASP A 106 2.32 -17.59 -30.92
CA ASP A 106 3.27 -16.90 -31.79
C ASP A 106 4.60 -17.66 -31.86
N GLY A 107 5.03 -18.21 -30.71
CA GLY A 107 6.23 -19.02 -30.67
C GLY A 107 6.11 -20.26 -31.49
N GLU A 108 4.96 -20.94 -31.46
CA GLU A 108 4.71 -22.13 -32.25
C GLU A 108 4.67 -21.81 -33.75
N ASP A 109 4.00 -20.74 -34.14
CA ASP A 109 3.94 -20.32 -35.53
C ASP A 109 5.33 -20.00 -36.07
N SER A 110 6.15 -19.33 -35.27
CA SER A 110 7.52 -19.02 -35.66
C SER A 110 8.34 -20.28 -35.86
N ARG A 111 8.16 -21.28 -35.02
CA ARG A 111 8.86 -22.58 -35.16
C ARG A 111 8.42 -23.30 -36.40
N LYS A 112 7.12 -23.32 -36.66
CA LYS A 112 6.58 -23.96 -37.86
C LYS A 112 7.12 -23.33 -39.13
N ASN A 113 7.21 -22.01 -39.16
CA ASN A 113 7.77 -21.30 -40.30
C ASN A 113 9.23 -21.66 -40.53
N LYS A 114 9.99 -21.82 -39.46
CA LYS A 114 11.40 -22.20 -39.55
C LYS A 114 11.58 -23.64 -40.04
N GLU A 115 10.68 -24.53 -39.65
CA GLU A 115 10.74 -25.92 -40.04
C GLU A 115 10.37 -26.14 -41.50
N THR A 116 9.56 -25.26 -42.07
CA THR A 116 9.14 -25.36 -43.46
C THR A 116 10.15 -24.80 -44.45
N ASP A 117 11.15 -24.10 -43.96
CA ASP A 117 12.25 -23.61 -44.76
C ASP A 117 13.41 -24.60 -44.78
#